data_19e2d28b687f414ca02b18da087f7bea
#
_entry.id   19e2d28b687f414ca02b18da087f7bea
#
_cell.length_a   1.000
_cell.length_b   1.000
_cell.length_c   1.000
_cell.angle_alpha   90.00
_cell.angle_beta   90.00
_cell.angle_gamma   90.00
#
_symmetry.space_group_name_H-M   'P 1'
#
loop_
_entity.id
_entity.type
_entity.pdbx_description
1 polymer ?
#
loop_
_entity_poly.entity_id
_entity_poly.type
_entity_poly.pdbx_seq_one_letter_code
_entity_poly.pdbx_strand_id
1 'polypeptide(L)'
;ANEIKLILQRAKLYPLAQPLATIDARQIEDVLKSSPFVNDAQCYKTQSGQVCIQLTQRTPVMRVKADNGDDYYVDNHGGVMPNTKYTSDLIVATGQINKWFAQNYISLLSKSLMVNELWRNQIEQINVLPDRSIELVPRVGNHIVYIGRLPECSSKRKREEDINNFVNKKMDRLEKFYKYGLSQAGWNK
;
A
#
# COMPACT_ATOMS: atom_id res chain seq x y z
N ALA A 1 18.87 -5.67 7.36
CA ALA A 1 19.98 -6.63 7.21
C ALA A 1 19.75 -7.90 8.03
N ASN A 2 19.36 -7.82 9.31
CA ASN A 2 19.20 -9.00 10.19
C ASN A 2 18.08 -9.96 9.74
N GLU A 3 16.94 -9.46 9.25
CA GLU A 3 15.82 -10.31 8.78
C GLU A 3 16.20 -11.13 7.55
N ILE A 4 16.91 -10.55 6.60
CA ILE A 4 17.40 -11.24 5.40
C ILE A 4 18.33 -12.38 5.78
N LYS A 5 19.26 -12.12 6.71
CA LYS A 5 20.15 -13.16 7.26
C LYS A 5 19.35 -14.31 7.86
N LEU A 6 18.35 -14.02 8.66
CA LEU A 6 17.49 -15.04 9.29
C LEU A 6 16.71 -15.86 8.24
N ILE A 7 16.18 -15.22 7.21
CA ILE A 7 15.47 -15.92 6.11
C ILE A 7 16.42 -16.92 5.44
N LEU A 8 17.61 -16.48 5.05
CA LEU A 8 18.59 -17.33 4.39
C LEU A 8 19.13 -18.44 5.29
N GLN A 9 19.32 -18.16 6.59
CA GLN A 9 19.75 -19.19 7.56
C GLN A 9 18.68 -20.27 7.76
N ARG A 10 17.39 -19.90 7.86
CA ARG A 10 16.28 -20.85 7.95
C ARG A 10 16.17 -21.72 6.70
N ALA A 11 16.41 -21.15 5.53
CA ALA A 11 16.44 -21.87 4.26
C ALA A 11 17.73 -22.68 4.03
N LYS A 12 18.74 -22.58 4.93
CA LYS A 12 20.09 -23.17 4.78
C LYS A 12 20.84 -22.68 3.52
N LEU A 13 20.53 -21.46 3.08
CA LEU A 13 21.13 -20.82 1.90
C LEU A 13 22.01 -19.62 2.25
N TYR A 14 22.37 -19.46 3.53
CA TYR A 14 23.25 -18.37 3.95
C TYR A 14 24.67 -18.57 3.41
N PRO A 15 25.19 -17.66 2.56
CA PRO A 15 26.38 -17.93 1.76
C PRO A 15 27.73 -17.83 2.51
N LEU A 16 27.71 -17.41 3.78
CA LEU A 16 28.94 -17.20 4.55
C LEU A 16 29.66 -18.54 4.82
N ALA A 17 30.96 -18.55 4.58
CA ALA A 17 31.84 -19.70 4.76
C ALA A 17 31.51 -20.94 3.89
N GLN A 18 30.81 -20.73 2.76
CA GLN A 18 30.54 -21.79 1.79
C GLN A 18 31.41 -21.59 0.52
N PRO A 19 31.83 -22.67 -0.15
CA PRO A 19 32.52 -22.58 -1.45
C PRO A 19 31.58 -21.89 -2.47
N LEU A 20 32.11 -20.93 -3.23
CA LEU A 20 31.34 -20.20 -4.25
C LEU A 20 30.64 -21.11 -5.28
N ALA A 21 31.27 -22.24 -5.61
CA ALA A 21 30.72 -23.22 -6.55
C ALA A 21 29.41 -23.85 -6.06
N THR A 22 29.21 -23.98 -4.73
CA THR A 22 28.04 -24.62 -4.14
C THR A 22 26.88 -23.64 -3.89
N ILE A 23 27.15 -22.34 -4.01
CA ILE A 23 26.13 -21.33 -3.77
C ILE A 23 25.23 -21.20 -5.01
N ASP A 24 23.92 -21.44 -4.85
CA ASP A 24 22.93 -21.23 -5.89
C ASP A 24 22.30 -19.84 -5.74
N ALA A 25 22.66 -18.90 -6.62
CA ALA A 25 22.17 -17.55 -6.60
C ALA A 25 20.65 -17.47 -6.87
N ARG A 26 20.11 -18.34 -7.76
CA ARG A 26 18.69 -18.37 -8.08
C ARG A 26 17.85 -18.82 -6.90
N GLN A 27 18.31 -19.88 -6.21
CA GLN A 27 17.63 -20.33 -4.98
C GLN A 27 17.58 -19.24 -3.90
N ILE A 28 18.67 -18.47 -3.76
CA ILE A 28 18.70 -17.32 -2.83
C ILE A 28 17.65 -16.28 -3.24
N GLU A 29 17.60 -15.90 -4.53
CA GLU A 29 16.61 -14.95 -5.04
C GLU A 29 15.18 -15.43 -4.81
N ASP A 30 14.88 -16.69 -5.14
CA ASP A 30 13.52 -17.27 -5.00
C ASP A 30 13.05 -17.27 -3.54
N VAL A 31 13.93 -17.67 -2.62
CA VAL A 31 13.63 -17.65 -1.19
C VAL A 31 13.41 -16.23 -0.69
N LEU A 32 14.20 -15.26 -1.14
CA LEU A 32 14.02 -13.86 -0.75
C LEU A 32 12.74 -13.26 -1.35
N LYS A 33 12.42 -13.55 -2.61
CA LYS A 33 11.19 -13.12 -3.28
C LYS A 33 9.93 -13.75 -2.68
N SER A 34 10.03 -14.91 -2.03
CA SER A 34 8.92 -15.51 -1.29
C SER A 34 8.54 -14.73 -0.01
N SER A 35 9.41 -13.83 0.47
CA SER A 35 9.11 -12.99 1.61
C SER A 35 8.05 -11.94 1.26
N PRO A 36 6.99 -11.78 2.08
CA PRO A 36 5.93 -10.80 1.81
C PRO A 36 6.40 -9.34 1.84
N PHE A 37 7.63 -9.07 2.25
CA PHE A 37 8.22 -7.73 2.37
C PHE A 37 9.21 -7.39 1.25
N VAL A 38 9.58 -8.37 0.44
CA VAL A 38 10.53 -8.21 -0.66
C VAL A 38 9.76 -8.02 -1.97
N ASN A 39 10.07 -6.95 -2.69
CA ASN A 39 9.52 -6.69 -4.01
C ASN A 39 10.35 -7.38 -5.10
N ASP A 40 11.68 -7.25 -5.03
CA ASP A 40 12.61 -7.93 -5.92
C ASP A 40 13.92 -8.24 -5.20
N ALA A 41 14.59 -9.30 -5.64
CA ALA A 41 15.86 -9.74 -5.13
C ALA A 41 16.75 -10.20 -6.29
N GLN A 42 17.98 -9.73 -6.31
CA GLN A 42 19.02 -10.14 -7.25
C GLN A 42 20.25 -10.62 -6.47
N CYS A 43 20.79 -11.75 -6.85
CA CYS A 43 21.96 -12.34 -6.24
C CYS A 43 23.01 -12.65 -7.31
N TYR A 44 24.22 -12.18 -7.13
CA TYR A 44 25.32 -12.45 -8.05
C TYR A 44 26.65 -12.67 -7.32
N LYS A 45 27.53 -13.43 -7.96
CA LYS A 45 28.87 -13.72 -7.47
C LYS A 45 29.85 -12.80 -8.17
N THR A 46 30.75 -12.21 -7.41
CA THR A 46 31.84 -11.37 -7.96
C THR A 46 33.08 -12.21 -8.26
N GLN A 47 33.94 -11.68 -9.10
CA GLN A 47 35.27 -12.31 -9.37
C GLN A 47 36.17 -12.32 -8.13
N SER A 48 35.97 -11.41 -7.18
CA SER A 48 36.70 -11.35 -5.90
C SER A 48 36.22 -12.37 -4.86
N GLY A 49 35.26 -13.25 -5.20
CA GLY A 49 34.80 -14.28 -4.29
C GLY A 49 33.69 -13.84 -3.32
N GLN A 50 33.03 -12.75 -3.61
CA GLN A 50 31.90 -12.24 -2.79
C GLN A 50 30.56 -12.62 -3.39
N VAL A 51 29.57 -12.83 -2.53
CA VAL A 51 28.15 -12.95 -2.90
C VAL A 51 27.46 -11.63 -2.58
N CYS A 52 26.96 -10.98 -3.62
CA CYS A 52 26.21 -9.73 -3.50
C CYS A 52 24.71 -10.00 -3.62
N ILE A 53 23.92 -9.47 -2.69
CA ILE A 53 22.48 -9.56 -2.70
C ILE A 53 21.92 -8.14 -2.72
N GLN A 54 21.21 -7.82 -3.79
CA GLN A 54 20.52 -6.55 -3.97
C GLN A 54 19.02 -6.77 -3.80
N LEU A 55 18.38 -5.96 -2.96
CA LEU A 55 16.97 -6.09 -2.60
C LEU A 55 16.24 -4.79 -2.78
N THR A 56 14.99 -4.89 -3.26
CA THR A 56 14.01 -3.83 -3.16
C THR A 56 12.87 -4.27 -2.24
N GLN A 57 12.44 -3.38 -1.36
CA GLN A 57 11.34 -3.65 -0.43
C GLN A 57 10.01 -3.28 -1.06
N ARG A 58 8.95 -4.00 -0.67
CA ARG A 58 7.58 -3.59 -0.98
C ARG A 58 7.21 -2.38 -0.14
N THR A 59 6.56 -1.41 -0.78
CA THR A 59 6.14 -0.16 -0.13
C THR A 59 4.63 -0.21 0.12
N PRO A 60 4.19 -0.30 1.38
CA PRO A 60 2.77 -0.26 1.68
C PRO A 60 2.20 1.14 1.38
N VAL A 61 0.98 1.20 0.86
CA VAL A 61 0.26 2.45 0.57
C VAL A 61 -0.94 2.66 1.48
N MET A 62 -1.40 1.60 2.15
CA MET A 62 -2.48 1.68 3.13
C MET A 62 -2.45 0.49 4.09
N ARG A 63 -3.09 0.66 5.24
CA ARG A 63 -3.45 -0.42 6.16
C ARG A 63 -4.93 -0.71 6.06
N VAL A 64 -5.31 -1.97 5.98
CA VAL A 64 -6.71 -2.41 6.03
C VAL A 64 -7.01 -2.96 7.41
N LYS A 65 -8.07 -2.43 8.02
CA LYS A 65 -8.71 -2.95 9.24
C LYS A 65 -10.18 -3.17 8.92
N ALA A 66 -10.52 -4.32 8.36
CA ALA A 66 -11.87 -4.62 7.94
C ALA A 66 -12.77 -5.09 9.10
N ASP A 67 -14.08 -4.93 8.94
CA ASP A 67 -15.07 -5.34 9.94
C ASP A 67 -15.08 -6.84 10.24
N ASN A 68 -14.57 -7.67 9.29
CA ASN A 68 -14.42 -9.11 9.48
C ASN A 68 -13.21 -9.51 10.34
N GLY A 69 -12.46 -8.53 10.88
CA GLY A 69 -11.26 -8.74 11.70
C GLY A 69 -9.95 -8.86 10.91
N ASP A 70 -9.97 -8.77 9.60
CA ASP A 70 -8.76 -8.75 8.77
C ASP A 70 -7.93 -7.49 9.08
N ASP A 71 -6.62 -7.67 9.33
CA ASP A 71 -5.66 -6.58 9.58
C ASP A 71 -4.37 -6.85 8.80
N TYR A 72 -4.16 -6.08 7.72
CA TYR A 72 -3.03 -6.26 6.82
C TYR A 72 -2.68 -4.95 6.09
N TYR A 73 -1.52 -4.92 5.43
CA TYR A 73 -1.14 -3.83 4.54
C TYR A 73 -1.35 -4.21 3.07
N VAL A 74 -1.56 -3.20 2.24
CA VAL A 74 -1.57 -3.34 0.78
C VAL A 74 -0.49 -2.44 0.20
N ASP A 75 0.32 -2.98 -0.73
CA ASP A 75 1.36 -2.23 -1.41
C ASP A 75 0.86 -1.47 -2.64
N ASN A 76 1.75 -0.70 -3.25
CA ASN A 76 1.47 0.11 -4.45
C ASN A 76 1.15 -0.71 -5.70
N HIS A 77 1.32 -2.04 -5.68
CA HIS A 77 0.95 -2.97 -6.75
C HIS A 77 -0.33 -3.76 -6.45
N GLY A 78 -0.96 -3.49 -5.30
CA GLY A 78 -2.14 -4.20 -4.82
C GLY A 78 -1.82 -5.53 -4.12
N GLY A 79 -0.55 -5.79 -3.80
CA GLY A 79 -0.15 -7.00 -3.09
C GLY A 79 -0.42 -6.89 -1.59
N VAL A 80 -0.99 -7.95 -0.99
CA VAL A 80 -1.19 -8.03 0.46
C VAL A 80 0.13 -8.28 1.17
N MET A 81 0.37 -7.57 2.26
CA MET A 81 1.49 -7.75 3.18
C MET A 81 0.94 -7.97 4.60
N PRO A 82 1.53 -8.88 5.38
CA PRO A 82 1.08 -9.11 6.75
C PRO A 82 1.28 -7.86 7.61
N ASN A 83 0.46 -7.73 8.66
CA ASN A 83 0.63 -6.70 9.65
C ASN A 83 1.99 -6.86 10.36
N THR A 84 2.69 -5.77 10.53
CA THR A 84 3.99 -5.70 11.19
C THR A 84 3.95 -4.75 12.39
N LYS A 85 4.96 -4.85 13.25
CA LYS A 85 5.13 -3.93 14.39
C LYS A 85 5.55 -2.50 13.95
N TYR A 86 5.86 -2.30 12.68
CA TYR A 86 6.22 -0.99 12.15
C TYR A 86 4.94 -0.19 11.90
N THR A 87 4.78 0.88 12.65
CA THR A 87 3.76 1.89 12.37
C THR A 87 4.29 2.83 11.30
N SER A 88 3.56 2.96 10.21
CA SER A 88 3.77 3.99 9.20
C SER A 88 2.56 4.93 9.18
N ASP A 89 2.79 6.19 8.89
CA ASP A 89 1.73 7.18 8.73
C ASP A 89 1.03 6.96 7.38
N LEU A 90 0.18 5.94 7.34
CA LEU A 90 -0.56 5.50 6.16
C LEU A 90 -2.06 5.70 6.39
N ILE A 91 -2.77 5.91 5.28
CA ILE A 91 -4.23 5.89 5.27
C ILE A 91 -4.72 4.53 5.78
N VAL A 92 -5.66 4.55 6.72
CA VAL A 92 -6.31 3.34 7.24
C VAL A 92 -7.63 3.12 6.52
N ALA A 93 -7.80 1.98 5.86
CA ALA A 93 -9.06 1.57 5.25
C ALA A 93 -9.85 0.68 6.21
N THR A 94 -11.10 1.04 6.49
CA THR A 94 -12.01 0.36 7.42
C THR A 94 -13.35 0.03 6.77
N GLY A 95 -14.19 -0.72 7.46
CA GLY A 95 -15.55 -1.06 7.02
C GLY A 95 -15.63 -2.40 6.29
N GLN A 96 -16.60 -2.53 5.38
CA GLN A 96 -16.86 -3.80 4.68
C GLN A 96 -15.89 -4.01 3.51
N ILE A 97 -14.68 -4.43 3.82
CA ILE A 97 -13.60 -4.65 2.86
C ILE A 97 -13.25 -6.14 2.81
N ASN A 98 -13.36 -6.75 1.64
CA ASN A 98 -12.72 -8.03 1.36
C ASN A 98 -11.37 -7.82 0.65
N LYS A 99 -10.49 -8.83 0.67
CA LYS A 99 -9.14 -8.75 0.09
C LYS A 99 -9.14 -8.36 -1.39
N TRP A 100 -10.07 -8.91 -2.17
CA TRP A 100 -10.17 -8.58 -3.59
C TRP A 100 -10.49 -7.10 -3.83
N PHE A 101 -11.45 -6.53 -3.07
CA PHE A 101 -11.83 -5.12 -3.18
C PHE A 101 -10.70 -4.21 -2.69
N ALA A 102 -10.03 -4.57 -1.58
CA ALA A 102 -8.86 -3.86 -1.10
C ALA A 102 -7.76 -3.77 -2.16
N GLN A 103 -7.41 -4.91 -2.78
CA GLN A 103 -6.33 -5.00 -3.76
C GLN A 103 -6.64 -4.32 -5.10
N ASN A 104 -7.91 -4.35 -5.54
CA ASN A 104 -8.29 -3.92 -6.89
C ASN A 104 -8.95 -2.54 -6.95
N TYR A 105 -9.43 -2.00 -5.84
CA TYR A 105 -10.14 -0.72 -5.79
C TYR A 105 -9.59 0.22 -4.74
N ILE A 106 -9.54 -0.18 -3.46
CA ILE A 106 -9.15 0.72 -2.38
C ILE A 106 -7.66 1.07 -2.45
N SER A 107 -6.80 0.13 -2.88
CA SER A 107 -5.39 0.42 -3.14
C SER A 107 -5.19 1.50 -4.22
N LEU A 108 -6.00 1.48 -5.27
CA LEU A 108 -5.95 2.49 -6.33
C LEU A 108 -6.44 3.85 -5.85
N LEU A 109 -7.53 3.87 -5.05
CA LEU A 109 -8.00 5.07 -4.39
C LEU A 109 -6.92 5.67 -3.48
N SER A 110 -6.33 4.85 -2.60
CA SER A 110 -5.27 5.28 -1.69
C SER A 110 -4.05 5.80 -2.45
N LYS A 111 -3.62 5.10 -3.50
CA LYS A 111 -2.53 5.53 -4.38
C LYS A 111 -2.82 6.90 -5.01
N SER A 112 -4.03 7.11 -5.53
CA SER A 112 -4.46 8.39 -6.10
C SER A 112 -4.43 9.54 -5.06
N LEU A 113 -4.89 9.28 -3.84
CA LEU A 113 -4.85 10.26 -2.76
C LEU A 113 -3.41 10.59 -2.33
N MET A 114 -2.52 9.60 -2.30
CA MET A 114 -1.13 9.78 -1.88
C MET A 114 -0.25 10.52 -2.90
N VAL A 115 -0.63 10.58 -4.17
CA VAL A 115 0.09 11.36 -5.20
C VAL A 115 0.02 12.85 -4.92
N ASN A 116 -1.10 13.34 -4.41
CA ASN A 116 -1.28 14.74 -4.06
C ASN A 116 -0.88 14.97 -2.60
N GLU A 117 0.10 15.84 -2.37
CA GLU A 117 0.64 16.12 -1.02
C GLU A 117 -0.43 16.65 -0.05
N LEU A 118 -1.35 17.49 -0.53
CA LEU A 118 -2.46 17.99 0.29
C LEU A 118 -3.30 16.83 0.82
N TRP A 119 -3.78 15.94 -0.05
CA TRP A 119 -4.67 14.85 0.35
C TRP A 119 -3.97 13.76 1.13
N ARG A 120 -2.72 13.46 0.82
CA ARG A 120 -1.88 12.55 1.60
C ARG A 120 -1.77 12.99 3.07
N ASN A 121 -1.69 14.31 3.31
CA ASN A 121 -1.57 14.87 4.65
C ASN A 121 -2.94 15.13 5.31
N GLN A 122 -4.01 15.24 4.54
CA GLN A 122 -5.35 15.57 5.04
C GLN A 122 -6.24 14.35 5.28
N ILE A 123 -6.09 13.27 4.54
CA ILE A 123 -6.94 12.08 4.69
C ILE A 123 -6.27 11.08 5.63
N GLU A 124 -6.97 10.75 6.71
CA GLU A 124 -6.53 9.76 7.71
C GLU A 124 -7.12 8.39 7.45
N GLN A 125 -8.42 8.36 7.08
CA GLN A 125 -9.14 7.10 6.95
C GLN A 125 -10.04 7.09 5.72
N ILE A 126 -10.17 5.89 5.13
CA ILE A 126 -11.14 5.53 4.10
C ILE A 126 -12.11 4.55 4.74
N ASN A 127 -13.40 4.88 4.81
CA ASN A 127 -14.44 3.97 5.30
C ASN A 127 -15.26 3.43 4.14
N VAL A 128 -15.41 2.10 4.06
CA VAL A 128 -16.19 1.42 3.04
C VAL A 128 -17.52 0.97 3.63
N LEU A 129 -18.60 1.53 3.13
CA LEU A 129 -19.96 1.23 3.55
C LEU A 129 -20.45 -0.12 2.98
N PRO A 130 -21.53 -0.70 3.51
CA PRO A 130 -22.09 -1.98 3.05
C PRO A 130 -22.45 -2.01 1.56
N ASP A 131 -22.84 -0.87 1.00
CA ASP A 131 -23.16 -0.73 -0.42
C ASP A 131 -21.95 -0.44 -1.31
N ARG A 132 -20.71 -0.53 -0.75
CA ARG A 132 -19.43 -0.19 -1.36
C ARG A 132 -19.23 1.28 -1.71
N SER A 133 -20.03 2.17 -1.18
CA SER A 133 -19.73 3.60 -1.24
C SER A 133 -18.61 3.94 -0.24
N ILE A 134 -17.94 5.04 -0.53
CA ILE A 134 -16.72 5.45 0.16
C ILE A 134 -16.96 6.75 0.91
N GLU A 135 -16.51 6.76 2.15
CA GLU A 135 -16.37 7.93 2.99
C GLU A 135 -14.89 8.18 3.26
N LEU A 136 -14.47 9.42 3.23
CA LEU A 136 -13.14 9.86 3.64
C LEU A 136 -13.24 10.60 4.95
N VAL A 137 -12.36 10.28 5.89
CA VAL A 137 -12.24 10.96 7.18
C VAL A 137 -10.98 11.83 7.14
N PRO A 138 -11.14 13.16 7.13
CA PRO A 138 -10.01 14.08 7.20
C PRO A 138 -9.37 14.08 8.60
N ARG A 139 -8.08 14.43 8.67
CA ARG A 139 -7.34 14.65 9.94
C ARG A 139 -7.80 15.90 10.69
N VAL A 140 -8.30 16.89 9.96
CA VAL A 140 -8.70 18.18 10.49
C VAL A 140 -10.19 18.40 10.30
N GLY A 141 -10.87 18.82 11.37
CA GLY A 141 -12.30 19.01 11.38
C GLY A 141 -13.06 17.75 11.81
N ASN A 142 -14.32 17.93 12.18
CA ASN A 142 -15.19 16.84 12.66
C ASN A 142 -16.27 16.53 11.62
N HIS A 143 -15.86 16.25 10.37
CA HIS A 143 -16.76 15.97 9.28
C HIS A 143 -16.31 14.75 8.48
N ILE A 144 -17.24 14.14 7.76
CA ILE A 144 -17.01 13.00 6.88
C ILE A 144 -17.31 13.45 5.45
N VAL A 145 -16.45 13.08 4.51
CA VAL A 145 -16.60 13.39 3.10
C VAL A 145 -17.11 12.17 2.35
N TYR A 146 -18.39 12.16 2.01
CA TYR A 146 -18.98 11.10 1.18
C TYR A 146 -18.63 11.32 -0.29
N ILE A 147 -17.86 10.40 -0.89
CA ILE A 147 -17.47 10.48 -2.31
C ILE A 147 -18.28 9.56 -3.22
N GLY A 148 -19.04 8.62 -2.64
CA GLY A 148 -19.86 7.66 -3.37
C GLY A 148 -19.11 6.42 -3.80
N ARG A 149 -19.69 5.63 -4.72
CA ARG A 149 -19.09 4.39 -5.24
C ARG A 149 -17.97 4.67 -6.23
N LEU A 150 -16.93 3.84 -6.18
CA LEU A 150 -15.86 3.88 -7.17
C LEU A 150 -16.35 3.35 -8.52
N PRO A 151 -15.82 3.86 -9.65
CA PRO A 151 -16.16 3.37 -10.99
C PRO A 151 -15.83 1.87 -11.10
N GLU A 152 -16.78 1.09 -11.59
CA GLU A 152 -16.59 -0.34 -11.85
C GLU A 152 -16.06 -0.56 -13.26
N CYS A 153 -14.96 -1.33 -13.37
CA CYS A 153 -14.37 -1.69 -14.65
C CYS A 153 -13.72 -3.07 -14.57
N SER A 154 -13.92 -3.90 -15.58
CA SER A 154 -13.32 -5.25 -15.68
C SER A 154 -11.82 -5.20 -15.98
N SER A 155 -11.38 -4.27 -16.83
CA SER A 155 -9.98 -4.09 -17.19
C SER A 155 -9.21 -3.39 -16.04
N LYS A 156 -8.11 -3.98 -15.58
CA LYS A 156 -7.26 -3.41 -14.51
C LYS A 156 -6.73 -2.02 -14.90
N ARG A 157 -6.21 -1.87 -16.12
CA ARG A 157 -5.66 -0.60 -16.60
C ARG A 157 -6.72 0.50 -16.65
N LYS A 158 -7.89 0.18 -17.22
CA LYS A 158 -8.99 1.15 -17.33
C LYS A 158 -9.54 1.50 -15.95
N ARG A 159 -9.62 0.54 -15.03
CA ARG A 159 -10.04 0.78 -13.64
C ARG A 159 -9.14 1.77 -12.92
N GLU A 160 -7.81 1.63 -13.07
CA GLU A 160 -6.84 2.57 -12.48
C GLU A 160 -7.04 3.99 -13.03
N GLU A 161 -7.22 4.12 -14.35
CA GLU A 161 -7.49 5.40 -15.00
C GLU A 161 -8.83 6.02 -14.54
N ASP A 162 -9.91 5.24 -14.54
CA ASP A 162 -11.25 5.70 -14.17
C ASP A 162 -11.30 6.12 -12.68
N ILE A 163 -10.66 5.35 -11.78
CA ILE A 163 -10.58 5.71 -10.36
C ILE A 163 -9.75 6.97 -10.16
N ASN A 164 -8.63 7.10 -10.86
CA ASN A 164 -7.79 8.28 -10.75
C ASN A 164 -8.52 9.55 -11.22
N ASN A 165 -9.22 9.48 -12.35
CA ASN A 165 -10.05 10.58 -12.86
C ASN A 165 -11.20 10.92 -11.90
N PHE A 166 -11.85 9.89 -11.33
CA PHE A 166 -12.91 10.07 -10.34
C PHE A 166 -12.39 10.79 -9.09
N VAL A 167 -11.27 10.32 -8.54
CA VAL A 167 -10.65 10.91 -7.34
C VAL A 167 -10.25 12.35 -7.59
N ASN A 168 -9.53 12.62 -8.67
CA ASN A 168 -9.10 13.97 -9.02
C ASN A 168 -10.28 14.94 -9.11
N LYS A 169 -11.37 14.54 -9.79
CA LYS A 169 -12.58 15.35 -9.91
C LYS A 169 -13.26 15.62 -8.56
N LYS A 170 -13.30 14.62 -7.67
CA LYS A 170 -13.91 14.77 -6.33
C LYS A 170 -13.05 15.64 -5.43
N MET A 171 -11.73 15.42 -5.45
CA MET A 171 -10.76 16.15 -4.62
C MET A 171 -10.63 17.62 -5.05
N ASP A 172 -10.65 17.91 -6.34
CA ASP A 172 -10.67 19.30 -6.86
C ASP A 172 -11.91 20.07 -6.37
N ARG A 173 -13.08 19.42 -6.34
CA ARG A 173 -14.30 20.03 -5.79
C ARG A 173 -14.21 20.25 -4.28
N LEU A 174 -13.64 19.27 -3.56
CA LEU A 174 -13.47 19.35 -2.12
C LEU A 174 -12.47 20.46 -1.74
N GLU A 175 -11.38 20.60 -2.50
CA GLU A 175 -10.42 21.68 -2.29
C GLU A 175 -11.05 23.06 -2.47
N LYS A 176 -11.86 23.24 -3.53
CA LYS A 176 -12.62 24.47 -3.75
C LYS A 176 -13.60 24.74 -2.62
N PHE A 177 -14.27 23.72 -2.12
CA PHE A 177 -15.16 23.84 -0.98
C PHE A 177 -14.42 24.26 0.29
N TYR A 178 -13.24 23.70 0.56
CA TYR A 178 -12.41 24.08 1.69
C TYR A 178 -11.89 25.51 1.57
N LYS A 179 -11.46 25.92 0.39
CA LYS A 179 -10.93 27.28 0.16
C LYS A 179 -12.01 28.36 0.24
N TYR A 180 -13.18 28.10 -0.32
CA TYR A 180 -14.20 29.13 -0.51
C TYR A 180 -15.46 28.95 0.34
N GLY A 181 -15.79 27.74 0.73
CA GLY A 181 -16.97 27.42 1.54
C GLY A 181 -16.70 27.45 3.04
N LEU A 182 -15.76 26.64 3.51
CA LEU A 182 -15.47 26.53 4.94
C LEU A 182 -14.76 27.77 5.51
N SER A 183 -13.96 28.48 4.72
CA SER A 183 -13.36 29.74 5.14
C SER A 183 -14.40 30.82 5.48
N GLN A 184 -15.58 30.75 4.86
CA GLN A 184 -16.68 31.69 5.11
C GLN A 184 -17.68 31.19 6.17
N ALA A 185 -17.90 29.87 6.23
CA ALA A 185 -18.90 29.28 7.13
C ALA A 185 -18.37 28.91 8.53
N GLY A 186 -17.04 28.83 8.68
CA GLY A 186 -16.38 28.34 9.90
C GLY A 186 -16.38 26.80 10.00
N TRP A 187 -15.35 26.24 10.62
CA TRP A 187 -15.11 24.77 10.76
C TRP A 187 -16.06 24.07 11.74
N ASN A 188 -16.89 24.82 12.50
CA ASN A 188 -17.69 24.35 13.63
C ASN A 188 -19.22 24.46 13.40
N LYS A 189 -19.66 24.53 12.14
CA LYS A 189 -21.10 24.53 11.84
C LYS A 189 -21.51 23.30 11.08
#